data_0fea1c5c870c5741c5ede1579f0be375
#
_entry.id   0fea1c5c870c5741c5ede1579f0be375
#
_cell.length_a   1.000
_cell.length_b   1.000
_cell.length_c   1.000
_cell.angle_alpha   90.00
_cell.angle_beta   90.00
_cell.angle_gamma   90.00
#
_symmetry.space_group_name_H-M   'P 1'
#
loop_
_entity.id
_entity.type
_entity.pdbx_description
1 polymer ?
#
loop_
_entity_poly.entity_id
_entity_poly.type
_entity_poly.pdbx_seq_one_letter_code
_entity_poly.pdbx_strand_id
1 'polypeptide(L)'
;MKERHGLITMKGNPLTLIGNEVKVGEKAPDFTVLANDLSSVSLSSYQGKICVLSSVPSLDTPVCDLETRRFNEEASRLGTEILILTISMDLPFAQKRWCAAAGVSKVQTLSDHREASFGTSFGVLIKELRLLARAVFIVDRQGTLQYIQLVKELTKEPDYEAILDSLRKLA
;
A
#
# COMPACT_ATOMS: atom_id res chain seq x y z
N MET A 1 -1.53 -21.23 -4.49
CA MET A 1 -2.00 -19.93 -4.01
C MET A 1 -3.25 -19.53 -4.80
N LYS A 2 -4.23 -18.94 -4.13
CA LYS A 2 -5.52 -18.63 -4.75
C LYS A 2 -5.38 -17.52 -5.79
N GLU A 3 -6.00 -17.71 -6.95
CA GLU A 3 -6.09 -16.69 -8.00
C GLU A 3 -7.50 -16.09 -8.00
N ARG A 4 -7.57 -14.78 -8.21
CA ARG A 4 -8.84 -14.05 -8.33
C ARG A 4 -8.83 -13.25 -9.62
N HIS A 5 -9.90 -13.40 -10.42
CA HIS A 5 -10.03 -12.82 -11.75
C HIS A 5 -11.13 -11.76 -11.80
N GLY A 6 -11.06 -10.86 -12.79
CA GLY A 6 -12.11 -9.88 -13.05
C GLY A 6 -12.18 -8.72 -12.06
N LEU A 7 -11.15 -8.52 -11.23
CA LEU A 7 -11.14 -7.47 -10.21
C LEU A 7 -10.44 -6.20 -10.66
N ILE A 8 -9.38 -6.32 -11.46
CA ILE A 8 -8.60 -5.18 -11.93
C ILE A 8 -8.25 -5.30 -13.42
N THR A 9 -7.97 -4.14 -14.01
CA THR A 9 -7.50 -4.03 -15.39
C THR A 9 -6.31 -3.09 -15.47
N MET A 10 -5.53 -3.23 -16.53
CA MET A 10 -4.50 -2.25 -16.93
C MET A 10 -4.80 -1.83 -18.37
N LYS A 11 -5.15 -0.57 -18.57
CA LYS A 11 -5.59 -0.02 -19.86
C LYS A 11 -6.70 -0.90 -20.49
N GLY A 12 -7.65 -1.33 -19.64
CA GLY A 12 -8.77 -2.18 -20.04
C GLY A 12 -8.47 -3.67 -20.14
N ASN A 13 -7.21 -4.10 -20.05
CA ASN A 13 -6.83 -5.51 -20.12
C ASN A 13 -6.92 -6.17 -18.74
N PRO A 14 -7.63 -7.32 -18.62
CA PRO A 14 -7.79 -8.01 -17.35
C PRO A 14 -6.47 -8.51 -16.77
N LEU A 15 -6.32 -8.39 -15.45
CA LEU A 15 -5.19 -8.92 -14.70
C LEU A 15 -5.69 -9.84 -13.59
N THR A 16 -4.81 -10.75 -13.16
CA THR A 16 -5.10 -11.75 -12.11
C THR A 16 -4.41 -11.37 -10.82
N LEU A 17 -5.15 -11.37 -9.71
CA LEU A 17 -4.57 -11.18 -8.38
C LEU A 17 -4.31 -12.53 -7.73
N ILE A 18 -3.17 -12.61 -7.04
CA ILE A 18 -2.76 -13.81 -6.30
C ILE A 18 -2.76 -13.48 -4.81
N GLY A 19 -3.19 -14.41 -3.99
CA GLY A 19 -3.08 -14.37 -2.55
C GLY A 19 -4.41 -14.41 -1.83
N ASN A 20 -4.37 -14.09 -0.54
CA ASN A 20 -5.52 -14.16 0.33
C ASN A 20 -6.41 -12.93 0.20
N GLU A 21 -7.71 -13.14 0.09
CA GLU A 21 -8.66 -12.04 0.19
C GLU A 21 -8.80 -11.60 1.65
N VAL A 22 -8.64 -10.30 1.91
CA VAL A 22 -8.85 -9.72 3.23
C VAL A 22 -10.18 -8.96 3.26
N LYS A 23 -10.78 -8.85 4.44
CA LYS A 23 -12.11 -8.23 4.61
C LYS A 23 -12.09 -7.24 5.77
N VAL A 24 -12.89 -6.19 5.64
CA VAL A 24 -13.13 -5.23 6.71
C VAL A 24 -13.72 -5.96 7.93
N GLY A 25 -13.22 -5.64 9.12
CA GLY A 25 -13.62 -6.26 10.37
C GLY A 25 -12.73 -7.42 10.80
N GLU A 26 -11.91 -7.94 9.90
CA GLU A 26 -10.96 -9.01 10.22
C GLU A 26 -9.64 -8.45 10.72
N LYS A 27 -8.89 -9.26 11.45
CA LYS A 27 -7.52 -8.92 11.83
C LYS A 27 -6.66 -8.85 10.56
N ALA A 28 -5.91 -7.74 10.43
CA ALA A 28 -4.99 -7.59 9.32
C ALA A 28 -3.88 -8.65 9.38
N PRO A 29 -3.60 -9.37 8.28
CA PRO A 29 -2.47 -10.31 8.26
C PRO A 29 -1.16 -9.57 8.50
N ASP A 30 -0.23 -10.21 9.20
CA ASP A 30 1.12 -9.68 9.30
C ASP A 30 1.87 -9.93 7.99
N PHE A 31 2.91 -9.14 7.75
CA PHE A 31 3.77 -9.28 6.60
C PHE A 31 5.17 -8.78 6.96
N THR A 32 6.16 -9.15 6.16
CA THR A 32 7.53 -8.67 6.32
C THR A 32 8.02 -8.09 5.00
N VAL A 33 8.43 -6.83 5.03
CA VAL A 33 8.94 -6.06 3.90
C VAL A 33 10.28 -5.43 4.26
N LEU A 34 10.93 -4.76 3.31
CA LEU A 34 12.22 -4.13 3.54
C LEU A 34 12.09 -2.60 3.55
N ALA A 35 12.71 -1.97 4.53
CA ALA A 35 12.90 -0.52 4.57
C ALA A 35 14.03 -0.10 3.61
N ASN A 36 14.21 1.20 3.43
CA ASN A 36 15.22 1.76 2.53
C ASN A 36 16.65 1.37 2.91
N ASP A 37 16.91 1.05 4.17
CA ASP A 37 18.20 0.60 4.67
C ASP A 37 18.37 -0.92 4.65
N LEU A 38 17.44 -1.63 4.02
CA LEU A 38 17.38 -3.10 3.91
C LEU A 38 16.97 -3.81 5.21
N SER A 39 16.63 -3.10 6.27
CA SER A 39 16.11 -3.72 7.48
C SER A 39 14.71 -4.28 7.26
N SER A 40 14.39 -5.37 7.94
CA SER A 40 13.07 -5.99 7.87
C SER A 40 12.06 -5.20 8.70
N VAL A 41 10.88 -4.98 8.14
CA VAL A 41 9.76 -4.27 8.78
C VAL A 41 8.53 -5.13 8.67
N SER A 42 7.81 -5.31 9.77
CA SER A 42 6.54 -6.04 9.83
C SER A 42 5.41 -5.12 10.26
N LEU A 43 4.17 -5.47 9.91
CA LEU A 43 3.00 -4.70 10.37
C LEU A 43 2.95 -4.64 11.91
N SER A 44 3.31 -5.73 12.57
CA SER A 44 3.39 -5.81 14.03
C SER A 44 4.35 -4.79 14.66
N SER A 45 5.30 -4.26 13.89
CA SER A 45 6.21 -3.20 14.35
C SER A 45 5.50 -1.87 14.62
N TYR A 46 4.29 -1.70 14.08
CA TYR A 46 3.51 -0.46 14.18
C TYR A 46 2.27 -0.61 15.09
N GLN A 47 2.23 -1.61 15.95
CA GLN A 47 1.12 -1.81 16.88
C GLN A 47 0.84 -0.54 17.69
N GLY A 48 -0.45 -0.26 17.91
CA GLY A 48 -0.88 0.92 18.64
C GLY A 48 -1.04 2.18 17.81
N LYS A 49 -0.68 2.11 16.52
CA LYS A 49 -0.85 3.22 15.57
C LYS A 49 -1.85 2.87 14.48
N ILE A 50 -2.49 3.89 13.92
CA ILE A 50 -3.33 3.72 12.74
C ILE A 50 -2.40 3.69 11.52
N CYS A 51 -2.49 2.64 10.71
CA CYS A 51 -1.65 2.48 9.51
C CYS A 51 -2.49 2.57 8.25
N VAL A 52 -2.08 3.45 7.34
CA VAL A 52 -2.59 3.48 5.96
C VAL A 52 -1.58 2.73 5.12
N LEU A 53 -1.99 1.57 4.60
CA LEU A 53 -1.16 0.76 3.72
C LEU A 53 -1.56 1.05 2.29
N SER A 54 -0.69 1.74 1.55
CA SER A 54 -0.92 2.10 0.16
C SER A 54 -0.02 1.25 -0.72
N SER A 55 -0.61 0.28 -1.44
CA SER A 55 0.15 -0.50 -2.42
C SER A 55 0.07 0.14 -3.80
N VAL A 56 1.20 0.18 -4.50
CA VAL A 56 1.32 0.78 -5.83
C VAL A 56 2.17 -0.13 -6.71
N PRO A 57 1.93 -0.11 -8.05
CA PRO A 57 2.75 -0.89 -9.00
C PRO A 57 4.22 -0.49 -8.99
N SER A 58 4.52 0.80 -9.04
CA SER A 58 5.90 1.32 -8.98
C SER A 58 5.90 2.82 -8.78
N LEU A 59 6.82 3.32 -7.95
CA LEU A 59 7.03 4.76 -7.74
C LEU A 59 7.46 5.48 -9.02
N ASP A 60 8.04 4.76 -9.98
CA ASP A 60 8.50 5.32 -11.25
C ASP A 60 7.38 5.55 -12.27
N THR A 61 6.11 5.28 -11.93
CA THR A 61 4.98 5.56 -12.81
C THR A 61 4.33 6.89 -12.43
N PRO A 62 3.76 7.66 -13.40
CA PRO A 62 3.17 8.97 -13.10
C PRO A 62 2.06 8.94 -12.04
N VAL A 63 1.17 7.96 -12.10
CA VAL A 63 0.05 7.86 -11.16
C VAL A 63 0.53 7.51 -9.75
N CYS A 64 1.49 6.60 -9.62
CA CYS A 64 2.06 6.23 -8.32
C CYS A 64 2.85 7.39 -7.70
N ASP A 65 3.55 8.15 -8.53
CA ASP A 65 4.27 9.36 -8.10
C ASP A 65 3.29 10.38 -7.53
N LEU A 66 2.20 10.68 -8.25
CA LEU A 66 1.16 11.60 -7.80
C LEU A 66 0.50 11.13 -6.50
N GLU A 67 0.13 9.85 -6.43
CA GLU A 67 -0.49 9.25 -5.25
C GLU A 67 0.41 9.38 -4.03
N THR A 68 1.68 9.03 -4.15
CA THR A 68 2.62 9.05 -3.02
C THR A 68 2.87 10.48 -2.57
N ARG A 69 3.00 11.44 -3.49
CA ARG A 69 3.13 12.87 -3.16
C ARG A 69 1.87 13.40 -2.46
N ARG A 70 0.69 13.02 -2.92
CA ARG A 70 -0.58 13.41 -2.29
C ARG A 70 -0.66 12.90 -0.86
N PHE A 71 -0.32 11.64 -0.62
CA PHE A 71 -0.29 11.08 0.73
C PHE A 71 0.77 11.76 1.61
N ASN A 72 1.91 12.16 1.05
CA ASN A 72 2.91 12.89 1.81
C ASN A 72 2.39 14.25 2.28
N GLU A 73 1.64 14.96 1.43
CA GLU A 73 1.01 16.22 1.82
C GLU A 73 -0.04 16.02 2.92
N GLU A 74 -0.90 15.02 2.76
CA GLU A 74 -1.94 14.72 3.74
C GLU A 74 -1.35 14.22 5.06
N ALA A 75 -0.25 13.47 5.03
CA ALA A 75 0.42 12.98 6.24
C ALA A 75 0.83 14.12 7.18
N SER A 76 1.23 15.27 6.63
CA SER A 76 1.59 16.44 7.44
C SER A 76 0.43 17.03 8.22
N ARG A 77 -0.81 16.72 7.82
CA ARG A 77 -2.05 17.20 8.44
C ARG A 77 -2.68 16.19 9.41
N LEU A 78 -2.28 14.91 9.32
CA LEU A 78 -2.92 13.82 10.06
C LEU A 78 -2.34 13.59 11.47
N GLY A 79 -1.19 14.17 11.78
CA GLY A 79 -0.54 13.99 13.09
C GLY A 79 0.31 12.72 13.17
N THR A 80 0.93 12.50 14.34
CA THR A 80 1.93 11.43 14.54
C THR A 80 1.34 10.05 14.82
N GLU A 81 0.04 9.96 15.13
CA GLU A 81 -0.64 8.70 15.43
C GLU A 81 -1.05 7.91 14.19
N ILE A 82 -0.98 8.55 13.02
CA ILE A 82 -1.33 7.94 11.74
C ILE A 82 -0.06 7.82 10.91
N LEU A 83 0.24 6.59 10.49
CA LEU A 83 1.38 6.29 9.64
C LEU A 83 0.90 5.93 8.23
N ILE A 84 1.57 6.49 7.22
CA ILE A 84 1.31 6.15 5.83
C ILE A 84 2.50 5.35 5.32
N LEU A 85 2.22 4.09 4.95
CA LEU A 85 3.21 3.14 4.45
C LEU A 85 2.91 2.86 2.98
N THR A 86 3.78 3.29 2.09
CA THR A 86 3.66 3.01 0.65
C THR A 86 4.50 1.80 0.31
N ILE A 87 3.86 0.77 -0.26
CA ILE A 87 4.48 -0.52 -0.52
C ILE A 87 4.47 -0.80 -2.02
N SER A 88 5.62 -1.18 -2.55
CA SER A 88 5.77 -1.57 -3.96
C SER A 88 6.80 -2.69 -4.10
N MET A 89 6.90 -3.24 -5.33
CA MET A 89 7.94 -4.21 -5.66
C MET A 89 9.25 -3.54 -6.09
N ASP A 90 9.33 -2.21 -6.08
CA ASP A 90 10.57 -1.49 -6.34
C ASP A 90 11.64 -1.90 -5.34
N LEU A 91 12.90 -1.89 -5.76
CA LEU A 91 14.03 -2.18 -4.88
C LEU A 91 14.16 -1.08 -3.81
N PRO A 92 14.62 -1.42 -2.60
CA PRO A 92 14.82 -0.42 -1.54
C PRO A 92 15.72 0.75 -1.96
N PHE A 93 16.73 0.47 -2.78
CA PHE A 93 17.64 1.50 -3.32
C PHE A 93 16.91 2.48 -4.23
N ALA A 94 16.02 1.97 -5.09
CA ALA A 94 15.22 2.80 -5.99
C ALA A 94 14.22 3.65 -5.21
N GLN A 95 13.58 3.08 -4.19
CA GLN A 95 12.65 3.79 -3.32
C GLN A 95 13.35 4.93 -2.58
N LYS A 96 14.53 4.66 -2.02
CA LYS A 96 15.34 5.66 -1.32
C LYS A 96 15.69 6.84 -2.24
N ARG A 97 16.14 6.53 -3.46
CA ARG A 97 16.49 7.54 -4.46
C ARG A 97 15.26 8.37 -4.86
N TRP A 98 14.12 7.72 -5.07
CA TRP A 98 12.88 8.40 -5.43
C TRP A 98 12.44 9.36 -4.31
N CYS A 99 12.43 8.92 -3.06
CA CYS A 99 12.06 9.76 -1.92
C CYS A 99 12.96 11.00 -1.82
N ALA A 100 14.27 10.85 -1.99
CA ALA A 100 15.21 11.96 -1.94
C ALA A 100 14.96 12.95 -3.08
N ALA A 101 14.78 12.46 -4.30
CA ALA A 101 14.54 13.30 -5.48
C ALA A 101 13.19 14.01 -5.42
N ALA A 102 12.17 13.38 -4.88
CA ALA A 102 10.82 13.92 -4.78
C ALA A 102 10.60 14.81 -3.55
N GLY A 103 11.52 14.82 -2.59
CA GLY A 103 11.36 15.54 -1.33
C GLY A 103 10.28 14.96 -0.43
N VAL A 104 9.99 13.66 -0.56
CA VAL A 104 8.99 12.95 0.24
C VAL A 104 9.63 12.43 1.51
N SER A 105 9.17 12.89 2.68
CA SER A 105 9.73 12.53 3.98
C SER A 105 8.71 12.08 5.01
N LYS A 106 7.41 12.30 4.77
CA LYS A 106 6.33 11.98 5.71
C LYS A 106 5.70 10.61 5.46
N VAL A 107 5.91 10.05 4.29
CA VAL A 107 5.47 8.70 3.92
C VAL A 107 6.69 7.79 3.96
N GLN A 108 6.54 6.63 4.58
CA GLN A 108 7.57 5.60 4.56
C GLN A 108 7.36 4.69 3.36
N THR A 109 8.39 4.50 2.54
CA THR A 109 8.35 3.56 1.42
C THR A 109 8.97 2.23 1.83
N LEU A 110 8.29 1.13 1.49
CA LEU A 110 8.66 -0.23 1.87
C LEU A 110 8.65 -1.12 0.63
N SER A 111 9.62 -2.02 0.56
CA SER A 111 9.77 -2.91 -0.60
C SER A 111 9.32 -4.33 -0.29
N ASP A 112 8.44 -4.85 -1.13
CA ASP A 112 7.93 -6.22 -1.07
C ASP A 112 8.63 -7.15 -2.08
N HIS A 113 9.76 -6.68 -2.68
CA HIS A 113 10.40 -7.34 -3.82
C HIS A 113 10.92 -8.75 -3.51
N ARG A 114 11.38 -8.99 -2.28
CA ARG A 114 12.10 -10.23 -1.97
C ARG A 114 11.16 -11.43 -1.86
N GLU A 115 10.07 -11.30 -1.13
CA GLU A 115 9.18 -12.43 -0.82
C GLU A 115 7.74 -12.24 -1.24
N ALA A 116 7.35 -11.04 -1.69
CA ALA A 116 5.98 -10.67 -1.96
C ALA A 116 5.05 -10.97 -0.78
N SER A 117 5.57 -10.81 0.44
CA SER A 117 4.87 -11.13 1.69
C SER A 117 3.59 -10.31 1.85
N PHE A 118 3.66 -9.00 1.63
CA PHE A 118 2.48 -8.13 1.67
C PHE A 118 1.52 -8.48 0.53
N GLY A 119 2.03 -8.57 -0.70
CA GLY A 119 1.21 -8.82 -1.88
C GLY A 119 0.37 -10.09 -1.77
N THR A 120 0.95 -11.16 -1.26
CA THR A 120 0.25 -12.43 -1.10
C THR A 120 -0.65 -12.46 0.13
N SER A 121 -0.24 -11.84 1.24
CA SER A 121 -1.05 -11.79 2.45
C SER A 121 -2.32 -10.94 2.29
N PHE A 122 -2.25 -9.88 1.49
CA PHE A 122 -3.37 -8.97 1.23
C PHE A 122 -4.05 -9.22 -0.12
N GLY A 123 -3.58 -10.18 -0.90
CA GLY A 123 -4.21 -10.58 -2.17
C GLY A 123 -4.09 -9.55 -3.29
N VAL A 124 -3.02 -8.77 -3.31
CA VAL A 124 -2.81 -7.70 -4.31
C VAL A 124 -1.60 -7.92 -5.21
N LEU A 125 -1.00 -9.11 -5.18
CA LEU A 125 0.07 -9.43 -6.11
C LEU A 125 -0.51 -9.73 -7.49
N ILE A 126 -0.07 -8.99 -8.50
CA ILE A 126 -0.49 -9.19 -9.89
C ILE A 126 0.35 -10.31 -10.50
N LYS A 127 -0.31 -11.38 -10.93
CA LYS A 127 0.34 -12.58 -11.47
C LYS A 127 1.17 -12.29 -12.70
N GLU A 128 0.59 -11.58 -13.65
CA GLU A 128 1.18 -11.33 -14.98
C GLU A 128 2.39 -10.40 -14.92
N LEU A 129 2.38 -9.45 -14.01
CA LEU A 129 3.39 -8.39 -13.93
C LEU A 129 4.37 -8.55 -12.79
N ARG A 130 4.04 -9.35 -11.79
CA ARG A 130 4.75 -9.46 -10.51
C ARG A 130 4.94 -8.09 -9.85
N LEU A 131 3.92 -7.26 -9.95
CA LEU A 131 3.81 -5.96 -9.30
C LEU A 131 2.62 -5.98 -8.35
N LEU A 132 2.51 -4.98 -7.49
CA LEU A 132 1.36 -4.84 -6.61
C LEU A 132 0.24 -4.06 -7.31
N ALA A 133 -1.00 -4.47 -7.08
CA ALA A 133 -2.16 -3.71 -7.50
C ALA A 133 -2.25 -2.40 -6.70
N ARG A 134 -2.93 -1.40 -7.26
CA ARG A 134 -3.19 -0.15 -6.57
C ARG A 134 -4.34 -0.34 -5.60
N ALA A 135 -4.03 -0.30 -4.31
CA ALA A 135 -5.01 -0.51 -3.25
C ALA A 135 -4.63 0.26 -1.99
N VAL A 136 -5.62 0.59 -1.18
CA VAL A 136 -5.41 1.25 0.11
C VAL A 136 -6.16 0.47 1.19
N PHE A 137 -5.45 0.19 2.28
CA PHE A 137 -5.98 -0.50 3.45
C PHE A 137 -5.75 0.39 4.67
N ILE A 138 -6.72 0.47 5.57
CA ILE A 138 -6.56 1.16 6.84
C ILE A 138 -6.67 0.14 7.95
N VAL A 139 -5.64 0.08 8.80
CA VAL A 139 -5.56 -0.81 9.95
C VAL A 139 -5.59 0.06 11.21
N ASP A 140 -6.49 -0.25 12.13
CA ASP A 140 -6.62 0.51 13.37
C ASP A 140 -5.55 0.15 14.41
N ARG A 141 -5.63 0.79 15.58
CA ARG A 141 -4.65 0.59 16.66
C ARG A 141 -4.64 -0.82 17.22
N GLN A 142 -5.73 -1.57 17.06
CA GLN A 142 -5.87 -2.96 17.51
C GLN A 142 -5.47 -3.98 16.44
N GLY A 143 -5.08 -3.50 15.26
CA GLY A 143 -4.69 -4.38 14.15
C GLY A 143 -5.85 -4.90 13.31
N THR A 144 -7.02 -4.27 13.40
CA THR A 144 -8.21 -4.65 12.64
C THR A 144 -8.32 -3.82 11.36
N LEU A 145 -8.67 -4.46 10.25
CA LEU A 145 -8.93 -3.78 8.99
C LEU A 145 -10.24 -3.01 9.08
N GLN A 146 -10.17 -1.69 8.90
CA GLN A 146 -11.31 -0.78 8.97
C GLN A 146 -11.76 -0.28 7.60
N TYR A 147 -10.89 -0.35 6.60
CA TYR A 147 -11.19 0.15 5.26
C TYR A 147 -10.35 -0.56 4.20
N ILE A 148 -10.97 -0.84 3.07
CA ILE A 148 -10.30 -1.44 1.90
C ILE A 148 -10.79 -0.72 0.65
N GLN A 149 -9.84 -0.26 -0.18
CA GLN A 149 -10.14 0.26 -1.51
C GLN A 149 -9.21 -0.38 -2.52
N LEU A 150 -9.76 -1.14 -3.45
CA LEU A 150 -9.03 -1.69 -4.59
C LEU A 150 -9.39 -0.86 -5.82
N VAL A 151 -8.40 -0.23 -6.44
CA VAL A 151 -8.61 0.56 -7.65
C VAL A 151 -8.73 -0.38 -8.84
N LYS A 152 -9.88 -0.36 -9.51
CA LYS A 152 -10.19 -1.32 -10.59
C LYS A 152 -9.31 -1.15 -11.82
N GLU A 153 -8.94 0.08 -12.17
CA GLU A 153 -8.06 0.36 -13.30
C GLU A 153 -6.72 0.85 -12.78
N LEU A 154 -5.65 0.09 -13.06
CA LEU A 154 -4.31 0.30 -12.50
C LEU A 154 -3.74 1.68 -12.80
N THR A 155 -4.16 2.30 -13.91
CA THR A 155 -3.70 3.62 -14.36
C THR A 155 -4.45 4.79 -13.71
N LYS A 156 -5.40 4.52 -12.83
CA LYS A 156 -6.21 5.54 -12.16
C LYS A 156 -5.76 5.75 -10.71
N GLU A 157 -5.96 6.98 -10.20
CA GLU A 157 -5.71 7.31 -8.79
C GLU A 157 -6.82 6.73 -7.90
N PRO A 158 -6.53 6.50 -6.60
CA PRO A 158 -7.57 6.12 -5.64
C PRO A 158 -8.50 7.30 -5.33
N ASP A 159 -9.61 7.01 -4.67
CA ASP A 159 -10.52 8.01 -4.12
C ASP A 159 -9.97 8.49 -2.77
N TYR A 160 -9.24 9.60 -2.76
CA TYR A 160 -8.60 10.15 -1.56
C TYR A 160 -9.60 10.59 -0.50
N GLU A 161 -10.73 11.19 -0.91
CA GLU A 161 -11.73 11.68 0.03
C GLU A 161 -12.35 10.55 0.84
N ALA A 162 -12.66 9.42 0.20
CA ALA A 162 -13.17 8.24 0.88
C ALA A 162 -12.17 7.70 1.91
N ILE A 163 -10.88 7.71 1.57
CA ILE A 163 -9.80 7.28 2.48
C ILE A 163 -9.70 8.23 3.68
N LEU A 164 -9.69 9.53 3.42
CA LEU A 164 -9.58 10.55 4.47
C LEU A 164 -10.80 10.55 5.39
N ASP A 165 -12.01 10.37 4.86
CA ASP A 165 -13.23 10.26 5.66
C ASP A 165 -13.16 9.05 6.61
N SER A 166 -12.66 7.93 6.13
CA SER A 166 -12.46 6.73 6.96
C SER A 166 -11.45 6.96 8.07
N LEU A 167 -10.37 7.69 7.78
CA LEU A 167 -9.37 8.06 8.79
C LEU A 167 -9.95 8.98 9.86
N ARG A 168 -10.74 9.97 9.48
CA ARG A 168 -11.38 10.90 10.43
C ARG A 168 -12.28 10.18 11.44
N LYS A 169 -12.92 9.08 11.03
CA LYS A 169 -13.78 8.28 11.92
C LYS A 169 -12.98 7.49 12.96
N LEU A 170 -11.71 7.24 12.70
CA LEU A 170 -10.81 6.48 13.59
C LEU A 170 -9.99 7.37 14.52
N ALA A 171 -9.81 8.62 14.14
CA ALA A 171 -9.00 9.59 14.89
C ALA A 171 -9.66 10.05 16.18
#